data_35b045b529d55a3744d6c9abf26f86d6
#
_entry.id   35b045b529d55a3744d6c9abf26f86d6
#
_cell.length_a   1.000
_cell.length_b   1.000
_cell.length_c   1.000
_cell.angle_alpha   90.00
_cell.angle_beta   90.00
_cell.angle_gamma   90.00
#
_symmetry.space_group_name_H-M   'P 1'
#
loop_
_entity.id
_entity.type
_entity.pdbx_description
1 polymer ?
#
loop_
_entity_poly.entity_id
_entity_poly.type
_entity_poly.pdbx_seq_one_letter_code
_entity_poly.pdbx_strand_id
1 'polypeptide(L)'
;MSGTVLACSKITASDQVVALDILLPDSGHIELGDTLRPLGRALNSRGDSIAAQIFWASLDTGTIVVLDSTTGVTVGRVVGNGRVQARVGPLRSNPQTVVVAARLDSVRAAGLVRDTVTVSTPDSLSDTLFVRVFAVDSEPPAGRQVVYAATTYPASGPTVRFVRGGTVTTDGTGLAFEQLRLSPGTLPDSVVVTATVKRFTGTNVPGSPVTFVVEFRP
;
A
#
# COMPACT_ATOMS: atom_id res chain seq x y z
N MET A 1 -38.74 41.91 -49.76
CA MET A 1 -38.07 40.64 -49.60
C MET A 1 -37.31 40.68 -48.27
N SER A 2 -37.93 40.11 -47.22
CA SER A 2 -37.30 40.03 -45.88
C SER A 2 -36.55 38.72 -45.80
N GLY A 3 -35.20 38.80 -45.70
CA GLY A 3 -34.33 37.66 -45.48
C GLY A 3 -34.23 37.38 -44.02
N THR A 4 -34.75 36.22 -43.61
CA THR A 4 -34.57 35.67 -42.21
C THR A 4 -33.18 35.10 -42.09
N VAL A 5 -32.30 35.75 -41.32
CA VAL A 5 -30.98 35.19 -40.92
C VAL A 5 -31.22 34.18 -39.84
N LEU A 6 -31.12 32.89 -40.16
CA LEU A 6 -31.01 31.81 -39.21
C LEU A 6 -29.64 31.90 -38.54
N ALA A 7 -29.59 32.47 -37.33
CA ALA A 7 -28.43 32.38 -36.48
C ALA A 7 -28.32 30.93 -36.00
N CYS A 8 -27.41 30.14 -36.60
CA CYS A 8 -26.92 28.90 -36.00
C CYS A 8 -26.24 29.27 -34.70
N SER A 9 -26.94 29.12 -33.56
CA SER A 9 -26.31 29.10 -32.27
C SER A 9 -25.39 27.88 -32.24
N LYS A 10 -24.08 28.09 -32.39
CA LYS A 10 -23.08 27.09 -32.02
C LYS A 10 -23.30 26.81 -30.56
N ILE A 11 -23.98 25.71 -30.25
CA ILE A 11 -23.90 25.09 -28.92
C ILE A 11 -22.44 24.76 -28.77
N THR A 12 -21.69 25.59 -28.05
CA THR A 12 -20.34 25.33 -27.66
C THR A 12 -20.41 24.16 -26.69
N ALA A 13 -20.15 22.94 -27.17
CA ALA A 13 -20.13 21.68 -26.45
C ALA A 13 -18.98 21.62 -25.40
N SER A 14 -18.52 22.79 -24.91
CA SER A 14 -17.41 22.88 -23.94
C SER A 14 -17.74 22.32 -22.55
N ASP A 15 -19.03 22.21 -22.22
CA ASP A 15 -19.48 21.82 -20.90
C ASP A 15 -20.09 20.40 -20.86
N GLN A 16 -19.99 19.65 -21.95
CA GLN A 16 -20.44 18.27 -21.99
C GLN A 16 -19.36 17.34 -21.39
N VAL A 17 -19.77 16.44 -20.49
CA VAL A 17 -18.89 15.38 -19.97
C VAL A 17 -18.58 14.40 -21.09
N VAL A 18 -17.30 14.22 -21.41
CA VAL A 18 -16.83 13.30 -22.45
C VAL A 18 -15.93 12.20 -21.87
N ALA A 19 -15.38 12.39 -20.67
CA ALA A 19 -14.54 11.41 -20.00
C ALA A 19 -14.72 11.46 -18.48
N LEU A 20 -14.38 10.35 -17.83
CA LEU A 20 -14.31 10.23 -16.37
C LEU A 20 -12.91 9.77 -16.00
N ASP A 21 -12.25 10.54 -15.15
CA ASP A 21 -10.97 10.21 -14.56
C ASP A 21 -11.18 9.72 -13.12
N ILE A 22 -10.59 8.58 -12.76
CA ILE A 22 -10.75 7.95 -11.44
C ILE A 22 -9.40 7.74 -10.81
N LEU A 23 -9.29 8.18 -9.56
CA LEU A 23 -8.16 7.92 -8.69
C LEU A 23 -8.61 7.08 -7.50
N LEU A 24 -7.94 5.96 -7.28
CA LEU A 24 -8.12 5.15 -6.08
C LEU A 24 -7.05 5.53 -5.04
N PRO A 25 -7.41 5.79 -3.77
CA PRO A 25 -6.43 5.92 -2.70
C PRO A 25 -5.68 4.61 -2.50
N ASP A 26 -4.48 4.69 -1.95
CA ASP A 26 -3.61 3.53 -1.64
C ASP A 26 -3.45 2.56 -2.82
N SER A 27 -3.41 3.10 -4.05
CA SER A 27 -3.36 2.32 -5.29
C SER A 27 -4.47 1.25 -5.40
N GLY A 28 -5.62 1.50 -4.75
CA GLY A 28 -6.77 0.59 -4.74
C GLY A 28 -6.64 -0.60 -3.79
N HIS A 29 -5.71 -0.57 -2.84
CA HIS A 29 -5.56 -1.64 -1.85
C HIS A 29 -6.33 -1.32 -0.58
N ILE A 30 -7.11 -2.29 -0.08
CA ILE A 30 -7.82 -2.22 1.21
C ILE A 30 -7.68 -3.55 1.95
N GLU A 31 -7.90 -3.53 3.26
CA GLU A 31 -8.03 -4.76 4.04
C GLU A 31 -9.50 -5.20 4.11
N LEU A 32 -9.70 -6.49 4.34
CA LEU A 32 -11.02 -7.08 4.55
C LEU A 32 -11.78 -6.32 5.65
N GLY A 33 -12.98 -5.86 5.33
CA GLY A 33 -13.83 -5.06 6.21
C GLY A 33 -13.50 -3.56 6.24
N ASP A 34 -12.38 -3.13 5.66
CA ASP A 34 -12.06 -1.72 5.54
C ASP A 34 -12.77 -1.10 4.32
N THR A 35 -12.83 0.23 4.30
CA THR A 35 -13.44 1.00 3.22
C THR A 35 -12.41 1.86 2.50
N LEU A 36 -12.63 2.08 1.21
CA LEU A 36 -11.98 3.14 0.45
C LEU A 36 -13.03 4.09 -0.14
N ARG A 37 -12.60 5.31 -0.44
CA ARG A 37 -13.41 6.30 -1.13
C ARG A 37 -12.69 6.74 -2.41
N PRO A 38 -13.13 6.30 -3.60
CA PRO A 38 -12.53 6.72 -4.85
C PRO A 38 -12.80 8.20 -5.10
N LEU A 39 -11.88 8.85 -5.80
CA LEU A 39 -12.04 10.20 -6.30
C LEU A 39 -12.34 10.15 -7.79
N GLY A 40 -13.35 10.89 -8.24
CA GLY A 40 -13.72 10.96 -9.63
C GLY A 40 -13.78 12.40 -10.13
N ARG A 41 -13.35 12.62 -11.37
CA ARG A 41 -13.48 13.89 -12.07
C ARG A 41 -14.19 13.66 -13.41
N ALA A 42 -15.19 14.49 -13.68
CA ALA A 42 -15.80 14.55 -15.00
C ALA A 42 -15.05 15.57 -15.86
N LEU A 43 -14.67 15.19 -17.07
CA LEU A 43 -13.86 16.01 -17.97
C LEU A 43 -14.64 16.38 -19.23
N ASN A 44 -14.44 17.60 -19.70
CA ASN A 44 -14.94 18.07 -21.00
C ASN A 44 -13.98 17.68 -22.15
N SER A 45 -14.31 18.07 -23.38
CA SER A 45 -13.51 17.79 -24.56
C SER A 45 -12.11 18.43 -24.57
N ARG A 46 -11.85 19.41 -23.70
CA ARG A 46 -10.52 20.02 -23.52
C ARG A 46 -9.69 19.37 -22.41
N GLY A 47 -10.28 18.44 -21.66
CA GLY A 47 -9.66 17.84 -20.48
C GLY A 47 -9.86 18.64 -19.19
N ASP A 48 -10.65 19.71 -19.22
CA ASP A 48 -10.94 20.50 -18.03
C ASP A 48 -11.96 19.76 -17.15
N SER A 49 -11.79 19.89 -15.83
CA SER A 49 -12.75 19.33 -14.86
C SER A 49 -14.03 20.17 -14.86
N ILE A 50 -15.17 19.52 -14.98
CA ILE A 50 -16.49 20.14 -14.92
C ILE A 50 -17.34 19.52 -13.83
N ALA A 51 -18.27 20.33 -13.28
CA ALA A 51 -19.19 19.87 -12.26
C ALA A 51 -20.19 18.85 -12.85
N ALA A 52 -20.22 17.65 -12.30
CA ALA A 52 -21.17 16.61 -12.65
C ALA A 52 -21.42 15.67 -11.47
N GLN A 53 -22.62 15.15 -11.36
CA GLN A 53 -22.94 14.12 -10.38
C GLN A 53 -22.40 12.78 -10.85
N ILE A 54 -21.37 12.29 -10.17
CA ILE A 54 -20.76 10.97 -10.44
C ILE A 54 -21.45 9.92 -9.58
N PHE A 55 -21.83 8.82 -10.18
CA PHE A 55 -22.36 7.65 -9.49
C PHE A 55 -21.40 6.47 -9.59
N TRP A 56 -21.29 5.72 -8.52
CA TRP A 56 -20.36 4.60 -8.39
C TRP A 56 -21.11 3.27 -8.31
N ALA A 57 -20.52 2.24 -8.87
CA ALA A 57 -21.04 0.88 -8.80
C ALA A 57 -19.90 -0.12 -8.71
N SER A 58 -20.11 -1.21 -7.97
CA SER A 58 -19.27 -2.40 -8.00
C SER A 58 -19.70 -3.30 -9.17
N LEU A 59 -18.71 -3.83 -9.90
CA LEU A 59 -18.92 -4.86 -10.93
C LEU A 59 -18.77 -6.27 -10.36
N ASP A 60 -18.12 -6.41 -9.20
CA ASP A 60 -17.84 -7.69 -8.55
C ASP A 60 -18.34 -7.65 -7.09
N THR A 61 -19.66 -7.65 -6.92
CA THR A 61 -20.34 -7.47 -5.62
C THR A 61 -20.06 -8.56 -4.59
N GLY A 62 -19.54 -9.70 -5.03
CA GLY A 62 -19.06 -10.76 -4.12
C GLY A 62 -17.77 -10.38 -3.39
N THR A 63 -16.91 -9.58 -4.01
CA THR A 63 -15.62 -9.17 -3.44
C THR A 63 -15.66 -7.80 -2.78
N ILE A 64 -16.29 -6.81 -3.45
CA ILE A 64 -16.40 -5.43 -2.97
C ILE A 64 -17.86 -4.96 -3.12
N VAL A 65 -18.28 -4.06 -2.24
CA VAL A 65 -19.61 -3.44 -2.34
C VAL A 65 -19.50 -1.94 -2.19
N VAL A 66 -20.09 -1.20 -3.13
CA VAL A 66 -20.31 0.24 -3.00
C VAL A 66 -21.47 0.46 -2.04
N LEU A 67 -21.18 1.02 -0.88
CA LEU A 67 -22.18 1.29 0.18
C LEU A 67 -23.02 2.54 -0.13
N ASP A 68 -22.40 3.51 -0.78
CA ASP A 68 -23.04 4.76 -1.20
C ASP A 68 -22.61 5.10 -2.62
N SER A 69 -23.56 5.03 -3.52
CA SER A 69 -23.32 5.27 -4.95
C SER A 69 -22.95 6.72 -5.28
N THR A 70 -23.24 7.69 -4.42
CA THR A 70 -22.95 9.11 -4.66
C THR A 70 -21.55 9.50 -4.20
N THR A 71 -21.11 8.96 -3.09
CA THR A 71 -19.78 9.21 -2.52
C THR A 71 -18.74 8.17 -2.95
N GLY A 72 -19.18 7.02 -3.45
CA GLY A 72 -18.31 5.92 -3.89
C GLY A 72 -17.72 5.11 -2.73
N VAL A 73 -18.16 5.31 -1.49
CA VAL A 73 -17.66 4.51 -0.35
C VAL A 73 -17.84 3.03 -0.64
N THR A 74 -16.72 2.34 -0.75
CA THR A 74 -16.64 0.92 -1.13
C THR A 74 -16.01 0.13 0.00
N VAL A 75 -16.60 -1.03 0.37
CA VAL A 75 -16.10 -1.94 1.40
C VAL A 75 -15.59 -3.23 0.77
N GLY A 76 -14.45 -3.76 1.29
CA GLY A 76 -13.95 -5.09 0.97
C GLY A 76 -14.69 -6.17 1.77
N ARG A 77 -15.30 -7.14 1.08
CA ARG A 77 -16.07 -8.23 1.72
C ARG A 77 -15.39 -9.58 1.68
N VAL A 78 -14.62 -9.83 0.64
CA VAL A 78 -13.90 -11.10 0.45
C VAL A 78 -12.53 -10.78 -0.10
N VAL A 79 -11.50 -11.47 0.38
CA VAL A 79 -10.11 -11.34 -0.13
C VAL A 79 -10.08 -11.67 -1.61
N GLY A 80 -9.48 -10.80 -2.40
CA GLY A 80 -9.41 -10.94 -3.86
C GLY A 80 -9.52 -9.61 -4.59
N ASN A 81 -9.75 -9.67 -5.90
CA ASN A 81 -9.87 -8.49 -6.75
C ASN A 81 -11.33 -8.20 -7.07
N GLY A 82 -11.74 -6.95 -6.84
CA GLY A 82 -13.01 -6.44 -7.27
C GLY A 82 -12.84 -5.19 -8.14
N ARG A 83 -13.85 -4.85 -8.95
CA ARG A 83 -13.80 -3.69 -9.83
C ARG A 83 -14.88 -2.69 -9.46
N VAL A 84 -14.50 -1.43 -9.40
CA VAL A 84 -15.40 -0.28 -9.23
C VAL A 84 -15.46 0.51 -10.52
N GLN A 85 -16.62 1.03 -10.86
CA GLN A 85 -16.85 1.85 -12.05
C GLN A 85 -17.66 3.10 -11.71
N ALA A 86 -17.28 4.22 -12.28
CA ALA A 86 -18.04 5.48 -12.21
C ALA A 86 -18.91 5.67 -13.44
N ARG A 87 -20.02 6.44 -13.29
CA ARG A 87 -20.85 6.88 -14.40
C ARG A 87 -21.39 8.29 -14.19
N VAL A 88 -21.60 9.00 -15.31
CA VAL A 88 -22.36 10.25 -15.38
C VAL A 88 -23.37 10.07 -16.51
N GLY A 89 -24.66 10.01 -16.19
CA GLY A 89 -25.68 9.65 -17.18
C GLY A 89 -25.37 8.31 -17.86
N PRO A 90 -25.28 8.25 -19.19
CA PRO A 90 -24.93 7.04 -19.94
C PRO A 90 -23.43 6.78 -20.02
N LEU A 91 -22.58 7.80 -19.78
CA LEU A 91 -21.13 7.68 -19.85
C LEU A 91 -20.60 6.87 -18.67
N ARG A 92 -19.72 5.91 -18.96
CA ARG A 92 -19.06 5.06 -17.97
C ARG A 92 -17.56 5.23 -18.06
N SER A 93 -16.89 5.15 -16.91
CA SER A 93 -15.44 5.08 -16.86
C SER A 93 -14.91 3.70 -17.24
N ASN A 94 -13.60 3.59 -17.46
CA ASN A 94 -12.92 2.30 -17.36
C ASN A 94 -13.04 1.79 -15.92
N PRO A 95 -13.31 0.47 -15.73
CA PRO A 95 -13.29 -0.14 -14.41
C PRO A 95 -11.92 -0.02 -13.76
N GLN A 96 -11.90 0.29 -12.45
CA GLN A 96 -10.68 0.32 -11.65
C GLN A 96 -10.66 -0.87 -10.69
N THR A 97 -9.51 -1.53 -10.57
CA THR A 97 -9.35 -2.70 -9.69
C THR A 97 -9.12 -2.25 -8.27
N VAL A 98 -9.89 -2.84 -7.35
CA VAL A 98 -9.70 -2.76 -5.90
C VAL A 98 -9.22 -4.11 -5.42
N VAL A 99 -8.06 -4.15 -4.77
CA VAL A 99 -7.48 -5.36 -4.19
C VAL A 99 -7.85 -5.43 -2.73
N VAL A 100 -8.63 -6.42 -2.35
CA VAL A 100 -8.97 -6.71 -0.95
C VAL A 100 -7.98 -7.72 -0.41
N ALA A 101 -7.13 -7.30 0.51
CA ALA A 101 -6.16 -8.16 1.18
C ALA A 101 -6.70 -8.66 2.52
N ALA A 102 -6.10 -9.73 3.05
CA ALA A 102 -6.39 -10.20 4.39
C ALA A 102 -6.13 -9.08 5.42
N ARG A 103 -7.03 -8.93 6.40
CA ARG A 103 -6.87 -7.95 7.47
C ARG A 103 -5.78 -8.40 8.42
N LEU A 104 -4.78 -7.53 8.63
CA LEU A 104 -3.69 -7.85 9.54
C LEU A 104 -4.15 -7.81 11.00
N ASP A 105 -3.76 -8.84 11.75
CA ASP A 105 -4.04 -8.98 13.17
C ASP A 105 -2.85 -8.55 14.01
N SER A 106 -1.68 -9.21 13.80
CA SER A 106 -0.51 -8.99 14.63
C SER A 106 0.79 -9.29 13.89
N VAL A 107 1.91 -8.84 14.47
CA VAL A 107 3.26 -9.18 14.02
C VAL A 107 4.15 -9.53 15.20
N ARG A 108 5.05 -10.50 15.03
CA ARG A 108 6.04 -10.88 16.03
C ARG A 108 7.32 -11.37 15.37
N ALA A 109 8.40 -11.42 16.18
CA ALA A 109 9.62 -12.11 15.77
C ALA A 109 9.32 -13.61 15.53
N ALA A 110 9.94 -14.17 14.49
CA ALA A 110 9.83 -15.59 14.15
C ALA A 110 11.17 -16.33 14.30
N GLY A 111 12.10 -15.77 15.05
CA GLY A 111 13.42 -16.31 15.37
C GLY A 111 14.01 -15.58 16.57
N LEU A 112 15.34 -15.63 16.69
CA LEU A 112 16.07 -14.95 17.75
C LEU A 112 15.92 -13.43 17.61
N VAL A 113 15.67 -12.76 18.73
CA VAL A 113 15.62 -11.29 18.81
C VAL A 113 16.96 -10.69 19.25
N ARG A 114 17.92 -11.54 19.64
CA ARG A 114 19.30 -11.18 19.94
C ARG A 114 20.23 -12.08 19.15
N ASP A 115 21.23 -11.48 18.54
CA ASP A 115 22.26 -12.15 17.77
C ASP A 115 23.63 -11.61 18.20
N THR A 116 24.66 -12.45 18.17
CA THR A 116 26.05 -12.06 18.40
C THR A 116 26.90 -12.52 17.23
N VAL A 117 27.40 -11.56 16.48
CA VAL A 117 28.23 -11.79 15.30
C VAL A 117 29.69 -11.71 15.70
N THR A 118 30.43 -12.82 15.59
CA THR A 118 31.90 -12.80 15.68
C THR A 118 32.45 -12.29 14.33
N VAL A 119 33.12 -11.14 14.37
CA VAL A 119 33.61 -10.48 13.16
C VAL A 119 34.96 -11.11 12.76
N SER A 120 34.90 -11.96 11.74
CA SER A 120 36.12 -12.58 11.15
C SER A 120 36.57 -11.88 9.86
N THR A 121 35.67 -11.17 9.21
CA THR A 121 35.92 -10.44 7.94
C THR A 121 35.11 -9.15 7.89
N PRO A 122 35.54 -8.16 7.08
CA PRO A 122 34.78 -6.92 6.89
C PRO A 122 33.35 -7.11 6.34
N ASP A 123 33.02 -8.29 5.83
CA ASP A 123 31.72 -8.62 5.21
C ASP A 123 30.88 -9.56 6.07
N SER A 124 31.13 -9.62 7.40
CA SER A 124 30.39 -10.50 8.30
C SER A 124 28.88 -10.19 8.26
N LEU A 125 28.08 -11.25 8.32
CA LEU A 125 26.61 -11.18 8.29
C LEU A 125 26.03 -11.50 9.67
N SER A 126 24.94 -10.83 10.01
CA SER A 126 24.10 -11.26 11.14
C SER A 126 23.35 -12.55 10.81
N ASP A 127 22.81 -13.20 11.85
CA ASP A 127 21.74 -14.14 11.65
C ASP A 127 20.54 -13.49 10.93
N THR A 128 19.67 -14.33 10.43
CA THR A 128 18.48 -13.84 9.73
C THR A 128 17.44 -13.35 10.73
N LEU A 129 17.04 -12.09 10.55
CA LEU A 129 16.05 -11.40 11.39
C LEU A 129 14.66 -11.65 10.83
N PHE A 130 13.97 -12.64 11.35
CA PHE A 130 12.65 -13.05 10.89
C PHE A 130 11.53 -12.34 11.65
N VAL A 131 10.53 -11.87 10.91
CA VAL A 131 9.22 -11.50 11.44
C VAL A 131 8.13 -12.33 10.79
N ARG A 132 7.10 -12.66 11.54
CA ARG A 132 5.88 -13.26 11.03
C ARG A 132 4.70 -12.34 11.28
N VAL A 133 3.99 -12.05 10.22
CA VAL A 133 2.74 -11.29 10.22
C VAL A 133 1.58 -12.27 10.23
N PHE A 134 0.56 -11.97 11.00
CA PHE A 134 -0.66 -12.76 11.09
C PHE A 134 -1.84 -11.94 10.61
N ALA A 135 -2.80 -12.59 9.97
CA ALA A 135 -4.05 -11.99 9.61
C ALA A 135 -5.20 -12.62 10.40
N VAL A 136 -6.31 -11.91 10.46
CA VAL A 136 -7.58 -12.43 10.99
C VAL A 136 -8.02 -13.63 10.13
N ASP A 137 -8.70 -14.58 10.71
CA ASP A 137 -9.28 -15.77 10.04
C ASP A 137 -8.23 -16.70 9.40
N SER A 138 -6.98 -16.67 9.90
CA SER A 138 -5.89 -17.54 9.43
C SER A 138 -5.54 -17.42 7.93
N GLU A 139 -6.02 -16.39 7.26
CA GLU A 139 -5.63 -16.09 5.88
C GLU A 139 -4.15 -15.68 5.83
N PRO A 140 -3.35 -16.24 4.90
CA PRO A 140 -1.93 -15.89 4.80
C PRO A 140 -1.78 -14.43 4.34
N PRO A 141 -1.10 -13.57 5.12
CA PRO A 141 -0.89 -12.18 4.74
C PRO A 141 0.31 -12.02 3.78
N ALA A 142 0.23 -12.66 2.61
CA ALA A 142 1.26 -12.56 1.58
C ALA A 142 1.37 -11.14 1.00
N GLY A 143 2.58 -10.76 0.56
CA GLY A 143 2.82 -9.49 -0.13
C GLY A 143 2.73 -8.25 0.77
N ARG A 144 2.70 -8.41 2.11
CA ARG A 144 2.63 -7.29 3.05
C ARG A 144 4.03 -6.71 3.27
N GLN A 145 4.14 -5.39 3.18
CA GLN A 145 5.40 -4.71 3.34
C GLN A 145 5.87 -4.71 4.79
N VAL A 146 7.15 -5.04 4.98
CA VAL A 146 7.89 -4.94 6.25
C VAL A 146 9.07 -4.01 6.02
N VAL A 147 9.16 -2.95 6.82
CA VAL A 147 10.24 -1.97 6.75
C VAL A 147 11.19 -2.18 7.92
N TYR A 148 12.44 -2.53 7.62
CA TYR A 148 13.51 -2.65 8.60
C TYR A 148 14.31 -1.34 8.65
N ALA A 149 14.59 -0.87 9.86
CA ALA A 149 15.46 0.27 10.12
C ALA A 149 16.52 -0.11 11.16
N ALA A 150 17.76 0.34 10.97
CA ALA A 150 18.88 0.03 11.85
C ALA A 150 19.43 1.29 12.52
N THR A 151 19.74 1.21 13.80
CA THR A 151 20.42 2.23 14.59
C THR A 151 21.67 1.62 15.22
N THR A 152 22.83 2.17 14.90
CA THR A 152 24.13 1.70 15.42
C THR A 152 24.50 2.37 16.75
N TYR A 153 25.17 1.64 17.63
CA TYR A 153 25.71 2.13 18.89
C TYR A 153 27.19 1.73 19.05
N PRO A 154 28.09 2.69 19.38
CA PRO A 154 27.84 4.13 19.36
C PRO A 154 27.47 4.60 17.94
N ALA A 155 26.85 5.77 17.84
CA ALA A 155 26.38 6.36 16.58
C ALA A 155 27.54 6.93 15.75
N SER A 156 28.48 6.10 15.37
CA SER A 156 29.71 6.47 14.66
C SER A 156 29.70 6.00 13.21
N GLY A 157 28.83 6.58 12.40
CA GLY A 157 28.81 6.34 10.96
C GLY A 157 28.08 5.05 10.52
N PRO A 158 27.79 4.89 9.23
CA PRO A 158 27.08 3.74 8.70
C PRO A 158 28.06 2.57 8.53
N THR A 159 28.08 1.70 9.52
CA THR A 159 28.96 0.52 9.52
C THR A 159 28.19 -0.75 9.17
N VAL A 160 26.87 -0.67 8.97
CA VAL A 160 26.02 -1.79 8.58
C VAL A 160 25.08 -1.40 7.44
N ARG A 161 24.71 -2.38 6.63
CA ARG A 161 23.69 -2.24 5.58
C ARG A 161 22.77 -3.45 5.57
N PHE A 162 21.55 -3.27 5.12
CA PHE A 162 20.63 -4.36 4.88
C PHE A 162 21.00 -5.10 3.58
N VAL A 163 20.99 -6.42 3.63
CA VAL A 163 21.29 -7.27 2.47
C VAL A 163 20.24 -7.14 1.40
N ARG A 164 18.96 -7.02 1.79
CA ARG A 164 17.80 -6.93 0.88
C ARG A 164 17.25 -5.50 0.75
N GLY A 165 17.95 -4.50 1.29
CA GLY A 165 17.59 -3.10 1.15
C GLY A 165 16.64 -2.54 2.20
N GLY A 166 16.35 -3.28 3.27
CA GLY A 166 15.57 -2.81 4.41
C GLY A 166 14.04 -2.77 4.19
N THR A 167 13.57 -2.97 2.98
CA THR A 167 12.12 -3.08 2.68
C THR A 167 11.88 -4.38 1.95
N VAL A 168 11.14 -5.27 2.57
CA VAL A 168 10.81 -6.59 2.05
C VAL A 168 9.31 -6.86 2.15
N THR A 169 8.83 -7.88 1.45
CA THR A 169 7.43 -8.31 1.53
C THR A 169 7.32 -9.70 2.15
N THR A 170 6.20 -9.96 2.84
CA THR A 170 5.90 -11.28 3.36
C THR A 170 5.67 -12.30 2.25
N ASP A 171 6.10 -13.51 2.48
CA ASP A 171 5.80 -14.67 1.61
C ASP A 171 4.37 -15.20 1.82
N GLY A 172 4.03 -16.32 1.15
CA GLY A 172 2.73 -16.99 1.27
C GLY A 172 2.40 -17.51 2.68
N THR A 173 3.34 -17.50 3.61
CA THR A 173 3.13 -17.92 5.01
C THR A 173 3.09 -16.74 5.98
N GLY A 174 3.19 -15.52 5.48
CA GLY A 174 3.29 -14.30 6.27
C GLY A 174 4.69 -14.05 6.86
N LEU A 175 5.73 -14.76 6.39
CA LEU A 175 7.09 -14.61 6.85
C LEU A 175 7.83 -13.57 6.00
N ALA A 176 8.57 -12.68 6.65
CA ALA A 176 9.53 -11.78 6.03
C ALA A 176 10.84 -11.81 6.79
N PHE A 177 11.94 -11.54 6.10
CA PHE A 177 13.26 -11.56 6.73
C PHE A 177 14.23 -10.58 6.09
N GLU A 178 15.21 -10.19 6.92
CA GLU A 178 16.33 -9.35 6.52
C GLU A 178 17.61 -9.82 7.24
N GLN A 179 18.77 -9.41 6.76
CA GLN A 179 20.06 -9.60 7.39
C GLN A 179 20.86 -8.30 7.36
N LEU A 180 21.67 -8.09 8.38
CA LEU A 180 22.66 -7.03 8.39
C LEU A 180 23.99 -7.55 7.83
N ARG A 181 24.61 -6.75 6.99
CA ARG A 181 25.99 -6.90 6.53
C ARG A 181 26.83 -5.82 7.14
N LEU A 182 27.94 -6.22 7.77
CA LEU A 182 28.94 -5.29 8.24
C LEU A 182 29.64 -4.64 7.03
N SER A 183 29.80 -3.33 7.06
CA SER A 183 30.58 -2.57 6.06
C SER A 183 31.97 -2.26 6.63
N PRO A 184 32.99 -2.05 5.77
CA PRO A 184 34.30 -1.60 6.24
C PRO A 184 34.17 -0.27 7.00
N GLY A 185 34.84 -0.18 8.14
CA GLY A 185 34.82 1.02 8.99
C GLY A 185 34.94 0.69 10.46
N THR A 186 34.56 1.63 11.33
CA THR A 186 34.54 1.41 12.77
C THR A 186 33.47 0.39 13.13
N LEU A 187 33.86 -0.65 13.89
CA LEU A 187 32.96 -1.67 14.37
C LEU A 187 31.97 -1.08 15.40
N PRO A 188 30.66 -1.21 15.22
CA PRO A 188 29.69 -0.87 16.26
C PRO A 188 29.68 -1.96 17.36
N ASP A 189 29.44 -1.54 18.60
CA ASP A 189 29.24 -2.50 19.69
C ASP A 189 27.94 -3.29 19.50
N SER A 190 26.90 -2.56 19.05
CA SER A 190 25.61 -3.17 18.78
C SER A 190 24.81 -2.38 17.74
N VAL A 191 23.85 -3.06 17.12
CA VAL A 191 22.87 -2.49 16.21
C VAL A 191 21.48 -2.88 16.69
N VAL A 192 20.63 -1.90 16.92
CA VAL A 192 19.20 -2.10 17.15
C VAL A 192 18.47 -2.02 15.81
N VAL A 193 17.79 -3.11 15.45
CA VAL A 193 16.98 -3.19 14.24
C VAL A 193 15.50 -3.21 14.62
N THR A 194 14.72 -2.35 14.00
CA THR A 194 13.26 -2.35 14.14
C THR A 194 12.62 -2.80 12.84
N ALA A 195 11.68 -3.74 12.91
CA ALA A 195 10.86 -4.16 11.78
C ALA A 195 9.43 -3.64 11.95
N THR A 196 9.02 -2.73 11.07
CA THR A 196 7.72 -2.06 11.15
C THR A 196 6.78 -2.62 10.08
N VAL A 197 5.57 -2.99 10.51
CA VAL A 197 4.47 -3.42 9.65
C VAL A 197 3.29 -2.50 9.85
N LYS A 198 2.73 -2.02 8.74
CA LYS A 198 1.56 -1.13 8.76
C LYS A 198 0.40 -1.72 7.95
N ARG A 199 -0.80 -1.35 8.34
CA ARG A 199 -2.01 -1.54 7.53
C ARG A 199 -1.97 -0.58 6.34
N PHE A 200 -2.80 -0.79 5.32
CA PHE A 200 -2.93 0.16 4.21
C PHE A 200 -3.40 1.55 4.68
N THR A 201 -4.12 1.63 5.79
CA THR A 201 -4.49 2.90 6.44
C THR A 201 -3.31 3.67 7.05
N GLY A 202 -2.08 3.12 7.00
CA GLY A 202 -0.88 3.69 7.59
C GLY A 202 -0.70 3.43 9.09
N THR A 203 -1.69 2.81 9.76
CA THR A 203 -1.60 2.48 11.20
C THR A 203 -0.71 1.26 11.43
N ASN A 204 0.05 1.26 12.52
CA ASN A 204 0.86 0.12 12.89
C ASN A 204 -0.02 -1.09 13.23
N VAL A 205 0.44 -2.27 12.78
CA VAL A 205 -0.15 -3.55 13.19
C VAL A 205 0.22 -3.83 14.66
N PRO A 206 -0.68 -4.39 15.50
CA PRO A 206 -0.35 -4.79 16.85
C PRO A 206 0.94 -5.63 16.92
N GLY A 207 1.84 -5.30 17.86
CA GLY A 207 3.17 -5.89 17.96
C GLY A 207 4.25 -5.21 17.11
N SER A 208 3.88 -4.23 16.25
CA SER A 208 4.83 -3.42 15.48
C SER A 208 5.21 -2.14 16.24
N PRO A 209 6.51 -1.74 16.23
CA PRO A 209 7.63 -2.43 15.60
C PRO A 209 8.16 -3.62 16.42
N VAL A 210 8.63 -4.66 15.73
CA VAL A 210 9.42 -5.73 16.32
C VAL A 210 10.88 -5.27 16.43
N THR A 211 11.53 -5.50 17.56
CA THR A 211 12.90 -5.05 17.81
C THR A 211 13.85 -6.22 17.90
N PHE A 212 15.01 -6.12 17.25
CA PHE A 212 16.13 -7.04 17.30
C PHE A 212 17.37 -6.28 17.77
N VAL A 213 18.27 -7.00 18.44
CA VAL A 213 19.59 -6.48 18.85
C VAL A 213 20.67 -7.39 18.28
N VAL A 214 21.58 -6.83 17.51
CA VAL A 214 22.73 -7.52 16.93
C VAL A 214 24.00 -6.93 17.57
N GLU A 215 24.75 -7.75 18.28
CA GLU A 215 26.04 -7.39 18.90
C GLU A 215 27.17 -7.84 17.97
N PHE A 216 28.18 -6.99 17.77
CA PHE A 216 29.36 -7.33 17.00
C PHE A 216 30.57 -7.44 17.93
N ARG A 217 31.28 -8.55 17.84
CA ARG A 217 32.47 -8.85 18.66
C ARG A 217 33.66 -9.17 17.75
N PRO A 218 34.86 -8.69 18.09
CA PRO A 218 36.10 -9.05 17.38
C PRO A 218 36.36 -10.56 17.40
#